data_95e5dc84d10ceb690da72476f4c5b68e
#
_entry.id   95e5dc84d10ceb690da72476f4c5b68e
#
_cell.length_a   1.000
_cell.length_b   1.000
_cell.length_c   1.000
_cell.angle_alpha   90.00
_cell.angle_beta   90.00
_cell.angle_gamma   90.00
#
_symmetry.space_group_name_H-M   'P 1'
#
loop_
_entity.id
_entity.type
_entity.pdbx_description
1 polymer ?
#
loop_
_entity_poly.entity_id
_entity_poly.type
_entity_poly.pdbx_seq_one_letter_code
_entity_poly.pdbx_strand_id
1 'polypeptide(L)'
;MEKSDMKPMHAIGNIVRTRIQLAQAALRDMTSIDDQAVHSARKDLKCARAGLRLLRGTIAERRYTAENIRLRDAAHLLSQVRDAKVLLDTAGNLLQREKNTSGRVVLKSLVTLLKTERESLHDNVLGRAGTFNASLLMLTKSERAIARWFVARQPSDPQKILNAAIGRLYRKSREAAEQAFDRSTDDALHEARKQSKYLALALEVLTAAGTHRATTAIQRSKAIAEFLGADRDLALVYSRLQTLLKGGVVARQKLLESISERRTKLQRKVFREAKALYKPKPQTFLKQIIR
;
A
#
# COMPACT_ATOMS: atom_id res chain seq x y z
N MET A 1 1.32 40.33 6.85
CA MET A 1 2.08 39.26 7.54
C MET A 1 2.23 38.13 6.56
N GLU A 2 3.38 38.09 5.91
CA GLU A 2 3.73 37.16 4.86
C GLU A 2 3.55 35.73 5.34
N LYS A 3 2.75 34.94 4.61
CA LYS A 3 2.80 33.49 4.72
C LYS A 3 4.20 33.09 4.27
N SER A 4 5.08 33.02 5.25
CA SER A 4 6.41 32.47 5.17
C SER A 4 6.39 31.28 4.21
N ASP A 5 7.23 31.31 3.21
CA ASP A 5 7.68 30.22 2.36
C ASP A 5 8.13 29.04 3.23
N MET A 6 7.19 28.28 3.72
CA MET A 6 7.49 27.04 4.41
C MET A 6 8.10 26.12 3.35
N LYS A 7 9.45 26.10 3.35
CA LYS A 7 10.22 25.41 2.33
C LYS A 7 9.64 24.01 2.11
N PRO A 8 9.39 23.59 0.88
CA PRO A 8 8.65 22.35 0.54
C PRO A 8 9.11 21.12 1.30
N MET A 9 10.41 21.04 1.57
CA MET A 9 11.02 19.94 2.32
C MET A 9 10.57 19.87 3.78
N HIS A 10 10.37 21.03 4.44
CA HIS A 10 9.83 21.09 5.80
C HIS A 10 8.37 20.63 5.83
N ALA A 11 7.56 21.07 4.87
CA ALA A 11 6.16 20.65 4.77
C ALA A 11 6.06 19.13 4.61
N ILE A 12 6.86 18.53 3.72
CA ILE A 12 6.92 17.08 3.55
C ILE A 12 7.40 16.39 4.83
N GLY A 13 8.41 16.92 5.49
CA GLY A 13 8.92 16.38 6.75
C GLY A 13 7.90 16.39 7.87
N ASN A 14 7.16 17.48 8.00
CA ASN A 14 6.06 17.59 8.95
C ASN A 14 4.95 16.58 8.64
N ILE A 15 4.59 16.40 7.36
CA ILE A 15 3.63 15.36 6.96
C ILE A 15 4.14 13.97 7.36
N VAL A 16 5.41 13.64 7.08
CA VAL A 16 5.99 12.34 7.47
C VAL A 16 5.90 12.13 8.97
N ARG A 17 6.29 13.13 9.76
CA ARG A 17 6.25 13.08 11.23
C ARG A 17 4.83 12.90 11.75
N THR A 18 3.89 13.71 11.27
CA THR A 18 2.47 13.61 11.65
C THR A 18 1.90 12.23 11.35
N ARG A 19 2.23 11.64 10.19
CA ARG A 19 1.78 10.29 9.83
C ARG A 19 2.35 9.22 10.75
N ILE A 20 3.58 9.35 11.23
CA ILE A 20 4.16 8.45 12.22
C ILE A 20 3.43 8.61 13.56
N GLN A 21 3.16 9.84 13.99
CA GLN A 21 2.43 10.12 15.24
C GLN A 21 1.00 9.57 15.21
N LEU A 22 0.29 9.71 14.09
CA LEU A 22 -1.05 9.12 13.90
C LEU A 22 -1.01 7.60 13.98
N ALA A 23 0.01 6.97 13.36
CA ALA A 23 0.20 5.52 13.46
C ALA A 23 0.51 5.08 14.91
N GLN A 24 1.28 5.85 15.65
CA GLN A 24 1.55 5.58 17.07
C GLN A 24 0.27 5.72 17.91
N ALA A 25 -0.50 6.78 17.72
CA ALA A 25 -1.76 7.00 18.44
C ALA A 25 -2.73 5.81 18.21
N ALA A 26 -2.92 5.42 16.95
CA ALA A 26 -3.78 4.28 16.61
C ALA A 26 -3.36 2.95 17.27
N LEU A 27 -2.07 2.79 17.63
CA LEU A 27 -1.55 1.57 18.25
C LEU A 27 -1.47 1.63 19.79
N ARG A 28 -1.43 2.83 20.40
CA ARG A 28 -1.31 3.00 21.86
C ARG A 28 -2.58 2.65 22.62
N ASP A 29 -3.73 2.97 22.03
CA ASP A 29 -5.03 2.81 22.68
C ASP A 29 -5.61 1.39 22.50
N MET A 30 -4.79 0.47 21.99
CA MET A 30 -5.23 -0.90 21.73
C MET A 30 -5.16 -1.75 23.00
N THR A 31 -6.30 -1.91 23.65
CA THR A 31 -6.53 -2.93 24.69
C THR A 31 -6.87 -4.29 24.09
N SER A 32 -7.34 -4.29 22.82
CA SER A 32 -7.60 -5.48 21.99
C SER A 32 -7.21 -5.19 20.56
N ILE A 33 -7.04 -6.23 19.71
CA ILE A 33 -6.75 -5.99 18.28
C ILE A 33 -7.99 -5.42 17.61
N ASP A 34 -7.95 -4.12 17.32
CA ASP A 34 -8.90 -3.47 16.42
C ASP A 34 -8.34 -3.48 14.98
N ASP A 35 -9.02 -4.21 14.08
CA ASP A 35 -8.69 -4.28 12.65
C ASP A 35 -8.63 -2.88 12.00
N GLN A 36 -9.47 -1.95 12.48
CA GLN A 36 -9.52 -0.58 11.96
C GLN A 36 -8.30 0.24 12.40
N ALA A 37 -7.89 0.12 13.65
CA ALA A 37 -6.68 0.77 14.17
C ALA A 37 -5.43 0.26 13.45
N VAL A 38 -5.30 -1.06 13.28
CA VAL A 38 -4.22 -1.68 12.50
C VAL A 38 -4.24 -1.21 11.04
N HIS A 39 -5.42 -1.12 10.42
CA HIS A 39 -5.56 -0.63 9.05
C HIS A 39 -5.10 0.83 8.93
N SER A 40 -5.54 1.70 9.84
CA SER A 40 -5.19 3.12 9.88
C SER A 40 -3.70 3.33 10.10
N ALA A 41 -3.10 2.67 11.08
CA ALA A 41 -1.67 2.72 11.33
C ALA A 41 -0.85 2.31 10.10
N ARG A 42 -1.21 1.20 9.44
CA ARG A 42 -0.53 0.75 8.20
C ARG A 42 -0.69 1.72 7.04
N LYS A 43 -1.85 2.39 6.92
CA LYS A 43 -2.10 3.44 5.91
C LYS A 43 -1.17 4.63 6.16
N ASP A 44 -1.08 5.09 7.39
CA ASP A 44 -0.23 6.22 7.79
C ASP A 44 1.26 5.90 7.59
N LEU A 45 1.72 4.70 7.94
CA LEU A 45 3.10 4.27 7.71
C LEU A 45 3.45 4.18 6.21
N LYS A 46 2.51 3.79 5.35
CA LYS A 46 2.72 3.84 3.89
C LYS A 46 2.85 5.27 3.38
N CYS A 47 2.03 6.20 3.90
CA CYS A 47 2.12 7.62 3.58
C CYS A 47 3.44 8.23 4.07
N ALA A 48 3.84 7.95 5.32
CA ALA A 48 5.13 8.39 5.87
C ALA A 48 6.31 7.91 5.01
N ARG A 49 6.32 6.64 4.59
CA ARG A 49 7.34 6.09 3.70
C ARG A 49 7.33 6.71 2.30
N ALA A 50 6.18 7.13 1.80
CA ALA A 50 6.10 7.84 0.52
C ALA A 50 6.74 9.23 0.63
N GLY A 51 6.43 9.99 1.68
CA GLY A 51 7.08 11.26 1.99
C GLY A 51 8.59 11.10 2.19
N LEU A 52 9.01 10.06 2.93
CA LEU A 52 10.44 9.77 3.12
C LEU A 52 11.18 9.52 1.78
N ARG A 53 10.55 8.89 0.80
CA ARG A 53 11.12 8.72 -0.55
C ARG A 53 11.32 10.02 -1.30
N LEU A 54 10.44 11.00 -1.08
CA LEU A 54 10.59 12.34 -1.65
C LEU A 54 11.77 13.09 -1.06
N LEU A 55 12.06 12.84 0.22
CA LEU A 55 13.19 13.42 0.94
C LEU A 55 14.53 12.70 0.68
N ARG A 56 14.54 11.62 -0.10
CA ARG A 56 15.77 10.95 -0.49
C ARG A 56 16.64 11.88 -1.32
N GLY A 57 17.86 12.10 -0.87
CA GLY A 57 18.81 13.08 -1.45
C GLY A 57 18.93 14.36 -0.64
N THR A 58 18.06 14.60 0.36
CA THR A 58 18.23 15.68 1.34
C THR A 58 18.97 15.22 2.61
N ILE A 59 19.06 13.93 2.81
CA ILE A 59 19.67 13.25 3.94
C ILE A 59 20.66 12.20 3.45
N ALA A 60 21.64 11.86 4.27
CA ALA A 60 22.60 10.81 3.96
C ALA A 60 21.88 9.50 3.65
N GLU A 61 22.26 8.82 2.58
CA GLU A 61 21.60 7.60 2.08
C GLU A 61 21.50 6.51 3.16
N ARG A 62 22.51 6.37 4.01
CA ARG A 62 22.49 5.44 5.15
C ARG A 62 21.35 5.73 6.11
N ARG A 63 21.10 7.02 6.42
CA ARG A 63 20.02 7.43 7.32
C ARG A 63 18.64 7.20 6.68
N TYR A 64 18.50 7.58 5.40
CA TYR A 64 17.29 7.31 4.63
C TYR A 64 16.95 5.82 4.64
N THR A 65 17.93 4.97 4.32
CA THR A 65 17.75 3.52 4.23
C THR A 65 17.35 2.94 5.58
N ALA A 66 18.02 3.33 6.67
CA ALA A 66 17.71 2.87 8.02
C ALA A 66 16.26 3.20 8.41
N GLU A 67 15.79 4.42 8.18
CA GLU A 67 14.42 4.81 8.53
C GLU A 67 13.37 4.19 7.61
N ASN A 68 13.65 4.07 6.31
CA ASN A 68 12.73 3.40 5.40
C ASN A 68 12.56 1.90 5.74
N ILE A 69 13.64 1.23 6.19
CA ILE A 69 13.61 -0.15 6.68
C ILE A 69 12.81 -0.20 8.00
N ARG A 70 13.10 0.65 8.97
CA ARG A 70 12.42 0.67 10.28
C ARG A 70 10.92 0.87 10.14
N LEU A 71 10.47 1.82 9.31
CA LEU A 71 9.04 2.05 9.04
C LEU A 71 8.41 0.89 8.25
N ARG A 72 9.18 0.20 7.39
CA ARG A 72 8.73 -1.02 6.71
C ARG A 72 8.48 -2.14 7.72
N ASP A 73 9.43 -2.37 8.60
CA ASP A 73 9.41 -3.49 9.54
C ASP A 73 8.33 -3.27 10.60
N ALA A 74 8.16 -2.04 11.10
CA ALA A 74 7.03 -1.68 11.95
C ALA A 74 5.68 -2.00 11.27
N ALA A 75 5.52 -1.65 9.98
CA ALA A 75 4.30 -1.97 9.23
C ALA A 75 4.14 -3.48 8.95
N HIS A 76 5.25 -4.23 8.85
CA HIS A 76 5.23 -5.68 8.60
C HIS A 76 4.74 -6.46 9.82
N LEU A 77 5.14 -6.06 11.02
CA LEU A 77 4.63 -6.65 12.27
C LEU A 77 3.09 -6.64 12.36
N LEU A 78 2.46 -5.64 11.71
CA LEU A 78 1.01 -5.47 11.65
C LEU A 78 0.35 -6.18 10.44
N SER A 79 1.13 -6.89 9.59
CA SER A 79 0.59 -7.35 8.29
C SER A 79 -0.23 -8.62 8.41
N GLN A 80 0.18 -9.58 9.22
CA GLN A 80 -0.44 -10.90 9.29
C GLN A 80 -1.93 -10.83 9.65
N VAL A 81 -2.28 -10.04 10.67
CA VAL A 81 -3.68 -9.83 11.10
C VAL A 81 -4.51 -9.23 9.96
N ARG A 82 -3.97 -8.20 9.28
CA ARG A 82 -4.69 -7.54 8.20
C ARG A 82 -4.87 -8.43 6.98
N ASP A 83 -3.86 -9.21 6.62
CA ASP A 83 -3.90 -10.07 5.43
C ASP A 83 -4.93 -11.21 5.61
N ALA A 84 -5.02 -11.80 6.81
CA ALA A 84 -6.07 -12.77 7.17
C ALA A 84 -7.48 -12.16 7.10
N LYS A 85 -7.66 -10.93 7.60
CA LYS A 85 -8.94 -10.20 7.52
C LYS A 85 -9.36 -9.97 6.06
N VAL A 86 -8.45 -9.48 5.21
CA VAL A 86 -8.75 -9.21 3.79
C VAL A 86 -9.16 -10.49 3.05
N LEU A 87 -8.46 -11.59 3.30
CA LEU A 87 -8.76 -12.87 2.69
C LEU A 87 -10.17 -13.38 3.10
N LEU A 88 -10.50 -13.28 4.39
CA LEU A 88 -11.82 -13.64 4.90
C LEU A 88 -12.92 -12.76 4.31
N ASP A 89 -12.72 -11.43 4.26
CA ASP A 89 -13.70 -10.48 3.70
C ASP A 89 -13.92 -10.76 2.20
N THR A 90 -12.85 -11.06 1.45
CA THR A 90 -12.95 -11.37 0.02
C THR A 90 -13.72 -12.66 -0.22
N ALA A 91 -13.45 -13.72 0.56
CA ALA A 91 -14.19 -14.98 0.48
C ALA A 91 -15.68 -14.79 0.89
N GLY A 92 -15.94 -14.00 1.94
CA GLY A 92 -17.29 -13.64 2.36
C GLY A 92 -18.06 -12.86 1.29
N ASN A 93 -17.43 -11.91 0.62
CA ASN A 93 -18.03 -11.17 -0.48
C ASN A 93 -18.34 -12.06 -1.71
N LEU A 94 -17.51 -13.06 -1.98
CA LEU A 94 -17.79 -14.04 -3.02
C LEU A 94 -18.99 -14.91 -2.64
N LEU A 95 -19.07 -15.37 -1.38
CA LEU A 95 -20.18 -16.16 -0.87
C LEU A 95 -21.52 -15.41 -0.95
N GLN A 96 -21.55 -14.13 -0.62
CA GLN A 96 -22.76 -13.31 -0.72
C GLN A 96 -23.27 -13.18 -2.16
N ARG A 97 -22.36 -13.13 -3.14
CA ARG A 97 -22.68 -12.96 -4.58
C ARG A 97 -22.91 -14.28 -5.31
N GLU A 98 -22.55 -15.41 -4.71
CA GLU A 98 -22.72 -16.73 -5.34
C GLU A 98 -24.18 -17.17 -5.27
N LYS A 99 -24.75 -17.49 -6.45
CA LYS A 99 -26.15 -17.92 -6.58
C LYS A 99 -26.30 -19.44 -6.59
N ASN A 100 -25.26 -20.16 -7.05
CA ASN A 100 -25.30 -21.61 -7.15
C ASN A 100 -25.13 -22.24 -5.78
N THR A 101 -26.07 -23.15 -5.40
CA THR A 101 -26.10 -23.80 -4.08
C THR A 101 -24.80 -24.57 -3.80
N SER A 102 -24.27 -25.33 -4.77
CA SER A 102 -23.05 -26.11 -4.61
C SER A 102 -21.83 -25.19 -4.45
N GLY A 103 -21.76 -24.08 -5.21
CA GLY A 103 -20.73 -23.05 -5.05
C GLY A 103 -20.78 -22.39 -3.67
N ARG A 104 -21.98 -22.12 -3.15
CA ARG A 104 -22.18 -21.58 -1.79
C ARG A 104 -21.66 -22.54 -0.71
N VAL A 105 -21.86 -23.84 -0.87
CA VAL A 105 -21.35 -24.87 0.08
C VAL A 105 -19.82 -24.82 0.12
N VAL A 106 -19.16 -24.79 -1.05
CA VAL A 106 -17.69 -24.68 -1.15
C VAL A 106 -17.19 -23.40 -0.48
N LEU A 107 -17.79 -22.25 -0.79
CA LEU A 107 -17.39 -20.96 -0.21
C LEU A 107 -17.69 -20.86 1.29
N LYS A 108 -18.77 -21.45 1.79
CA LYS A 108 -19.04 -21.56 3.24
C LYS A 108 -17.94 -22.34 3.95
N SER A 109 -17.50 -23.49 3.38
CA SER A 109 -16.41 -24.28 3.95
C SER A 109 -15.10 -23.48 3.99
N LEU A 110 -14.79 -22.72 2.93
CA LEU A 110 -13.62 -21.84 2.90
C LEU A 110 -13.72 -20.73 3.96
N VAL A 111 -14.85 -20.03 4.04
CA VAL A 111 -15.07 -18.96 5.03
C VAL A 111 -14.94 -19.48 6.46
N THR A 112 -15.48 -20.67 6.77
CA THR A 112 -15.33 -21.30 8.08
C THR A 112 -13.86 -21.57 8.40
N LEU A 113 -13.11 -22.17 7.47
CA LEU A 113 -11.67 -22.41 7.61
C LEU A 113 -10.90 -21.12 7.88
N LEU A 114 -11.15 -20.07 7.08
CA LEU A 114 -10.47 -18.77 7.21
C LEU A 114 -10.82 -18.06 8.53
N LYS A 115 -12.03 -18.25 9.06
CA LYS A 115 -12.40 -17.74 10.40
C LYS A 115 -11.56 -18.38 11.49
N THR A 116 -11.49 -19.71 11.51
CA THR A 116 -10.68 -20.45 12.50
C THR A 116 -9.20 -20.08 12.42
N GLU A 117 -8.65 -20.00 11.19
CA GLU A 117 -7.26 -19.54 11.00
C GLU A 117 -7.03 -18.11 11.52
N ARG A 118 -7.98 -17.19 11.28
CA ARG A 118 -7.89 -15.83 11.77
C ARG A 118 -7.96 -15.75 13.30
N GLU A 119 -8.84 -16.52 13.93
CA GLU A 119 -8.96 -16.61 15.39
C GLU A 119 -7.66 -17.11 16.01
N SER A 120 -7.10 -18.18 15.48
CA SER A 120 -5.80 -18.72 15.92
C SER A 120 -4.65 -17.70 15.73
N LEU A 121 -4.62 -16.96 14.63
CA LEU A 121 -3.65 -15.89 14.41
C LEU A 121 -3.85 -14.73 15.39
N HIS A 122 -5.10 -14.40 15.69
CA HIS A 122 -5.44 -13.35 16.64
C HIS A 122 -4.90 -13.68 18.04
N ASP A 123 -5.14 -14.89 18.53
CA ASP A 123 -4.67 -15.36 19.83
C ASP A 123 -3.13 -15.41 19.90
N ASN A 124 -2.49 -15.89 18.84
CA ASN A 124 -1.04 -15.94 18.74
C ASN A 124 -0.38 -14.54 18.68
N VAL A 125 -1.02 -13.57 18.05
CA VAL A 125 -0.51 -12.19 17.95
C VAL A 125 -0.82 -11.39 19.22
N LEU A 126 -1.98 -11.60 19.86
CA LEU A 126 -2.35 -11.04 21.17
C LEU A 126 -1.45 -11.57 22.28
N GLY A 127 -1.21 -12.89 22.32
CA GLY A 127 -0.30 -13.53 23.26
C GLY A 127 1.14 -12.99 23.16
N ARG A 128 1.47 -12.28 22.07
CA ARG A 128 2.72 -11.54 21.87
C ARG A 128 2.49 -10.03 22.05
N ALA A 129 2.09 -9.59 23.24
CA ALA A 129 2.03 -8.15 23.60
C ALA A 129 3.29 -7.37 23.15
N GLY A 130 4.42 -8.07 22.98
CA GLY A 130 5.65 -7.54 22.42
C GLY A 130 5.58 -7.07 20.98
N THR A 131 4.66 -7.59 20.13
CA THR A 131 4.62 -7.22 18.69
C THR A 131 4.20 -5.76 18.49
N PHE A 132 3.16 -5.31 19.18
CA PHE A 132 2.70 -3.92 19.11
C PHE A 132 3.71 -2.99 19.79
N ASN A 133 4.25 -3.39 20.94
CA ASN A 133 5.29 -2.64 21.65
C ASN A 133 6.56 -2.51 20.80
N ALA A 134 6.97 -3.55 20.09
CA ALA A 134 8.09 -3.50 19.16
C ALA A 134 7.82 -2.52 18.00
N SER A 135 6.61 -2.55 17.43
CA SER A 135 6.21 -1.58 16.40
C SER A 135 6.24 -0.16 16.95
N LEU A 136 5.62 0.12 18.10
CA LEU A 136 5.61 1.43 18.75
C LEU A 136 7.03 1.94 19.05
N LEU A 137 7.94 1.08 19.54
CA LEU A 137 9.33 1.43 19.79
C LEU A 137 10.04 1.84 18.50
N MET A 138 9.83 1.10 17.41
CA MET A 138 10.38 1.44 16.09
C MET A 138 9.87 2.80 15.59
N LEU A 139 8.58 3.08 15.78
CA LEU A 139 7.96 4.34 15.37
C LEU A 139 8.48 5.52 16.18
N THR A 140 8.66 5.34 17.49
CA THR A 140 9.22 6.36 18.39
C THR A 140 10.67 6.71 18.00
N LYS A 141 11.48 5.70 17.67
CA LYS A 141 12.84 5.92 17.17
C LYS A 141 12.84 6.67 15.83
N SER A 142 11.95 6.31 14.91
CA SER A 142 11.84 6.98 13.60
C SER A 142 11.36 8.43 13.74
N GLU A 143 10.36 8.69 14.57
CA GLU A 143 9.83 10.04 14.80
C GLU A 143 10.93 10.97 15.33
N ARG A 144 11.69 10.54 16.36
CA ARG A 144 12.81 11.30 16.91
C ARG A 144 13.94 11.52 15.89
N ALA A 145 14.26 10.50 15.08
CA ALA A 145 15.30 10.63 14.07
C ALA A 145 14.90 11.66 12.99
N ILE A 146 13.67 11.57 12.49
CA ILE A 146 13.15 12.46 11.44
C ILE A 146 13.04 13.90 11.97
N ALA A 147 12.61 14.11 13.21
CA ALA A 147 12.57 15.45 13.82
C ALA A 147 13.94 16.15 13.79
N ARG A 148 15.02 15.41 14.04
CA ARG A 148 16.40 15.95 14.02
C ARG A 148 16.90 16.31 12.61
N TRP A 149 16.37 15.69 11.54
CA TRP A 149 16.83 15.95 10.19
C TRP A 149 16.44 17.32 9.66
N PHE A 150 15.31 17.87 10.13
CA PHE A 150 14.79 19.15 9.66
C PHE A 150 15.40 20.36 10.36
N VAL A 151 16.17 20.14 11.43
CA VAL A 151 17.02 21.16 12.03
C VAL A 151 18.31 21.39 11.22
N ALA A 152 18.69 20.42 10.38
CA ALA A 152 19.90 20.46 9.57
C ALA A 152 19.69 21.26 8.27
N ARG A 153 20.82 21.66 7.68
CA ARG A 153 20.95 22.51 6.49
C ARG A 153 20.02 22.11 5.34
N GLN A 154 19.25 23.07 4.83
CA GLN A 154 18.44 22.90 3.63
C GLN A 154 19.33 22.69 2.39
N PRO A 155 18.93 21.84 1.43
CA PRO A 155 19.64 21.74 0.16
C PRO A 155 19.52 23.04 -0.65
N SER A 156 20.53 23.32 -1.47
CA SER A 156 20.56 24.52 -2.32
C SER A 156 19.45 24.56 -3.36
N ASP A 157 18.99 23.42 -3.83
CA ASP A 157 17.90 23.29 -4.82
C ASP A 157 16.90 22.19 -4.42
N PRO A 158 15.93 22.52 -3.54
CA PRO A 158 14.89 21.60 -3.12
C PRO A 158 14.02 21.08 -4.27
N GLN A 159 13.73 21.92 -5.25
CA GLN A 159 12.86 21.58 -6.38
C GLN A 159 13.50 20.53 -7.28
N LYS A 160 14.80 20.66 -7.56
CA LYS A 160 15.55 19.66 -8.34
C LYS A 160 15.54 18.29 -7.67
N ILE A 161 15.69 18.25 -6.35
CA ILE A 161 15.63 16.98 -5.58
C ILE A 161 14.23 16.36 -5.65
N LEU A 162 13.18 17.14 -5.47
CA LEU A 162 11.79 16.66 -5.56
C LEU A 162 11.48 16.14 -6.96
N ASN A 163 11.86 16.89 -8.00
CA ASN A 163 11.66 16.49 -9.39
C ASN A 163 12.38 15.16 -9.70
N ALA A 164 13.61 15.02 -9.21
CA ALA A 164 14.37 13.77 -9.36
C ALA A 164 13.70 12.60 -8.62
N ALA A 165 13.18 12.84 -7.42
CA ALA A 165 12.46 11.83 -6.64
C ALA A 165 11.17 11.37 -7.33
N ILE A 166 10.35 12.32 -7.81
CA ILE A 166 9.11 12.02 -8.55
C ILE A 166 9.44 11.29 -9.85
N GLY A 167 10.44 11.76 -10.61
CA GLY A 167 10.87 11.14 -11.84
C GLY A 167 11.30 9.68 -11.64
N ARG A 168 12.00 9.38 -10.53
CA ARG A 168 12.35 7.99 -10.16
C ARG A 168 11.11 7.16 -9.85
N LEU A 169 10.15 7.68 -9.08
CA LEU A 169 8.92 6.98 -8.72
C LEU A 169 8.07 6.71 -9.95
N TYR A 170 7.91 7.69 -10.82
CA TYR A 170 7.17 7.55 -12.07
C TYR A 170 7.79 6.48 -12.99
N ARG A 171 9.12 6.53 -13.23
CA ARG A 171 9.81 5.51 -14.05
C ARG A 171 9.63 4.12 -13.48
N LYS A 172 9.89 3.92 -12.19
CA LYS A 172 9.72 2.60 -11.54
C LYS A 172 8.29 2.09 -11.63
N SER A 173 7.30 2.99 -11.50
CA SER A 173 5.89 2.60 -11.60
C SER A 173 5.50 2.24 -13.04
N ARG A 174 6.04 2.96 -14.02
CA ARG A 174 5.87 2.66 -15.45
C ARG A 174 6.51 1.33 -15.83
N GLU A 175 7.77 1.12 -15.50
CA GLU A 175 8.52 -0.12 -15.75
C GLU A 175 7.83 -1.34 -15.13
N ALA A 176 7.35 -1.21 -13.88
CA ALA A 176 6.62 -2.29 -13.23
C ALA A 176 5.27 -2.59 -13.91
N ALA A 177 4.57 -1.58 -14.42
CA ALA A 177 3.34 -1.78 -15.17
C ALA A 177 3.62 -2.45 -16.52
N GLU A 178 4.65 -2.04 -17.24
CA GLU A 178 5.09 -2.67 -18.51
C GLU A 178 5.42 -4.15 -18.28
N GLN A 179 6.24 -4.48 -17.26
CA GLN A 179 6.56 -5.87 -16.91
C GLN A 179 5.33 -6.69 -16.52
N ALA A 180 4.36 -6.09 -15.83
CA ALA A 180 3.13 -6.77 -15.46
C ALA A 180 2.27 -7.15 -16.68
N PHE A 181 2.28 -6.32 -17.73
CA PHE A 181 1.56 -6.61 -18.96
C PHE A 181 2.27 -7.67 -19.82
N ASP A 182 3.60 -7.62 -19.86
CA ASP A 182 4.39 -8.56 -20.66
C ASP A 182 4.36 -9.98 -20.05
N ARG A 183 4.45 -10.08 -18.73
CA ARG A 183 4.60 -11.37 -18.04
C ARG A 183 3.29 -11.91 -17.46
N SER A 184 2.37 -11.04 -17.07
CA SER A 184 1.07 -11.38 -16.43
C SER A 184 1.16 -12.33 -15.23
N THR A 185 2.30 -12.35 -14.53
CA THR A 185 2.50 -13.16 -13.32
C THR A 185 2.00 -12.43 -12.08
N ASP A 186 1.58 -13.16 -11.05
CA ASP A 186 1.11 -12.58 -9.80
C ASP A 186 2.17 -11.69 -9.13
N ASP A 187 3.45 -12.05 -9.23
CA ASP A 187 4.57 -11.26 -8.71
C ASP A 187 4.75 -9.94 -9.46
N ALA A 188 4.67 -9.95 -10.80
CA ALA A 188 4.75 -8.74 -11.62
C ALA A 188 3.57 -7.81 -11.37
N LEU A 189 2.35 -8.34 -11.28
CA LEU A 189 1.14 -7.59 -10.91
C LEU A 189 1.25 -7.00 -9.50
N HIS A 190 1.85 -7.75 -8.55
CA HIS A 190 2.09 -7.26 -7.20
C HIS A 190 3.10 -6.11 -7.17
N GLU A 191 4.20 -6.21 -7.94
CA GLU A 191 5.19 -5.14 -8.05
C GLU A 191 4.57 -3.88 -8.68
N ALA A 192 3.80 -4.03 -9.77
CA ALA A 192 3.08 -2.91 -10.38
C ALA A 192 2.12 -2.22 -9.39
N ARG A 193 1.36 -3.01 -8.61
CA ARG A 193 0.52 -2.48 -7.52
C ARG A 193 1.33 -1.68 -6.50
N LYS A 194 2.43 -2.21 -6.06
CA LYS A 194 3.30 -1.60 -5.06
C LYS A 194 3.85 -0.26 -5.56
N GLN A 195 4.36 -0.21 -6.80
CA GLN A 195 4.94 0.98 -7.37
C GLN A 195 3.89 2.05 -7.69
N SER A 196 2.72 1.67 -8.23
CA SER A 196 1.60 2.61 -8.46
C SER A 196 1.11 3.22 -7.15
N LYS A 197 1.03 2.43 -6.07
CA LYS A 197 0.67 2.94 -4.75
C LYS A 197 1.71 3.91 -4.17
N TYR A 198 3.00 3.64 -4.40
CA TYR A 198 4.06 4.56 -3.98
C TYR A 198 4.00 5.88 -4.76
N LEU A 199 3.73 5.83 -6.06
CA LEU A 199 3.56 7.03 -6.88
C LEU A 199 2.34 7.84 -6.39
N ALA A 200 1.18 7.21 -6.22
CA ALA A 200 -0.03 7.88 -5.74
C ALA A 200 0.20 8.61 -4.40
N LEU A 201 0.74 7.90 -3.40
CA LEU A 201 0.98 8.47 -2.07
C LEU A 201 2.03 9.59 -2.09
N ALA A 202 3.08 9.47 -2.92
CA ALA A 202 4.07 10.53 -3.06
C ALA A 202 3.47 11.79 -3.69
N LEU A 203 2.64 11.65 -4.72
CA LEU A 203 1.94 12.76 -5.34
C LEU A 203 0.93 13.41 -4.39
N GLU A 204 0.24 12.64 -3.55
CA GLU A 204 -0.62 13.18 -2.49
C GLU A 204 0.17 14.02 -1.47
N VAL A 205 1.31 13.54 -1.02
CA VAL A 205 2.18 14.27 -0.09
C VAL A 205 2.66 15.58 -0.72
N LEU A 206 3.05 15.57 -1.99
CA LEU A 206 3.47 16.78 -2.71
C LEU A 206 2.33 17.78 -2.88
N THR A 207 1.14 17.30 -3.21
CA THR A 207 -0.04 18.16 -3.32
C THR A 207 -0.41 18.77 -1.98
N ALA A 208 -0.35 17.99 -0.90
CA ALA A 208 -0.59 18.46 0.47
C ALA A 208 0.48 19.47 0.94
N ALA A 209 1.72 19.33 0.46
CA ALA A 209 2.80 20.29 0.70
C ALA A 209 2.70 21.57 -0.17
N GLY A 210 1.68 21.68 -1.03
CA GLY A 210 1.43 22.86 -1.85
C GLY A 210 2.36 23.05 -3.06
N THR A 211 3.15 22.01 -3.40
CA THR A 211 4.23 22.12 -4.40
C THR A 211 3.83 21.69 -5.81
N HIS A 212 2.78 20.89 -5.95
CA HIS A 212 2.41 20.26 -7.22
C HIS A 212 0.88 20.14 -7.38
N ARG A 213 0.42 20.07 -8.62
CA ARG A 213 -0.97 19.75 -8.98
C ARG A 213 -1.01 18.44 -9.76
N ALA A 214 -1.38 17.35 -9.11
CA ALA A 214 -1.29 16.03 -9.69
C ALA A 214 -2.60 15.22 -9.59
N THR A 215 -3.77 15.89 -9.51
CA THR A 215 -5.06 15.25 -9.24
C THR A 215 -5.35 14.06 -10.15
N THR A 216 -5.23 14.23 -11.47
CA THR A 216 -5.47 13.16 -12.44
C THR A 216 -4.47 12.01 -12.29
N ALA A 217 -3.17 12.32 -12.08
CA ALA A 217 -2.15 11.31 -11.89
C ALA A 217 -2.36 10.53 -10.58
N ILE A 218 -2.76 11.20 -9.50
CA ILE A 218 -3.15 10.57 -8.22
C ILE A 218 -4.33 9.62 -8.43
N GLN A 219 -5.40 10.10 -9.07
CA GLN A 219 -6.60 9.28 -9.32
C GLN A 219 -6.28 8.03 -10.12
N ARG A 220 -5.54 8.15 -11.24
CA ARG A 220 -5.13 7.00 -12.06
C ARG A 220 -4.21 6.04 -11.32
N SER A 221 -3.22 6.55 -10.60
CA SER A 221 -2.31 5.71 -9.81
C SER A 221 -3.05 4.95 -8.71
N LYS A 222 -4.04 5.60 -8.07
CA LYS A 222 -4.94 4.95 -7.09
C LYS A 222 -5.78 3.87 -7.74
N ALA A 223 -6.43 4.17 -8.87
CA ALA A 223 -7.26 3.21 -9.59
C ALA A 223 -6.47 1.95 -10.00
N ILE A 224 -5.25 2.13 -10.52
CA ILE A 224 -4.35 1.00 -10.81
C ILE A 224 -4.07 0.18 -9.54
N ALA A 225 -3.70 0.84 -8.44
CA ALA A 225 -3.38 0.16 -7.19
C ALA A 225 -4.59 -0.55 -6.55
N GLU A 226 -5.80 -0.02 -6.73
CA GLU A 226 -7.06 -0.60 -6.26
C GLU A 226 -7.47 -1.82 -7.09
N PHE A 227 -7.45 -1.71 -8.43
CA PHE A 227 -7.76 -2.85 -9.30
C PHE A 227 -6.77 -4.00 -9.11
N LEU A 228 -5.47 -3.72 -9.03
CA LEU A 228 -4.45 -4.73 -8.71
C LEU A 228 -4.55 -5.24 -7.26
N GLY A 229 -5.12 -4.44 -6.35
CA GLY A 229 -5.45 -4.89 -5.01
C GLY A 229 -6.54 -5.95 -5.03
N ALA A 230 -7.65 -5.65 -5.71
CA ALA A 230 -8.76 -6.58 -5.87
C ALA A 230 -8.35 -7.85 -6.64
N ASP A 231 -7.50 -7.72 -7.68
CA ASP A 231 -6.94 -8.87 -8.40
C ASP A 231 -6.13 -9.79 -7.48
N ARG A 232 -5.22 -9.22 -6.67
CA ARG A 232 -4.43 -9.97 -5.70
C ARG A 232 -5.30 -10.67 -4.65
N ASP A 233 -6.31 -9.99 -4.12
CA ASP A 233 -7.19 -10.55 -3.11
C ASP A 233 -7.97 -11.75 -3.68
N LEU A 234 -8.40 -11.68 -4.95
CA LEU A 234 -8.98 -12.80 -5.68
C LEU A 234 -7.97 -13.92 -5.96
N ALA A 235 -6.71 -13.61 -6.29
CA ALA A 235 -5.65 -14.60 -6.48
C ALA A 235 -5.39 -15.42 -5.21
N LEU A 236 -5.42 -14.77 -4.04
CA LEU A 236 -5.28 -15.46 -2.76
C LEU A 236 -6.47 -16.40 -2.49
N VAL A 237 -7.70 -15.96 -2.73
CA VAL A 237 -8.88 -16.85 -2.61
C VAL A 237 -8.80 -17.99 -3.62
N TYR A 238 -8.38 -17.74 -4.85
CA TYR A 238 -8.17 -18.76 -5.87
C TYR A 238 -7.20 -19.85 -5.40
N SER A 239 -6.04 -19.47 -4.89
CA SER A 239 -5.05 -20.40 -4.34
C SER A 239 -5.60 -21.22 -3.17
N ARG A 240 -6.37 -20.59 -2.27
CA ARG A 240 -7.01 -21.31 -1.15
C ARG A 240 -8.08 -22.29 -1.62
N LEU A 241 -8.85 -21.96 -2.65
CA LEU A 241 -9.83 -22.87 -3.24
C LEU A 241 -9.17 -24.07 -3.91
N GLN A 242 -8.00 -23.90 -4.53
CA GLN A 242 -7.26 -25.02 -5.13
C GLN A 242 -6.84 -26.08 -4.10
N THR A 243 -6.46 -25.64 -2.91
CA THR A 243 -6.01 -26.53 -1.80
C THR A 243 -7.15 -27.02 -0.91
N LEU A 244 -8.38 -26.52 -1.08
CA LEU A 244 -9.52 -26.91 -0.27
C LEU A 244 -9.97 -28.33 -0.64
N LEU A 245 -9.91 -29.25 0.32
CA LEU A 245 -10.33 -30.66 0.12
C LEU A 245 -11.85 -30.84 0.22
N LYS A 246 -12.58 -29.95 0.91
CA LYS A 246 -14.01 -30.01 1.13
C LYS A 246 -14.79 -29.36 -0.02
N GLY A 247 -15.89 -29.99 -0.41
CA GLY A 247 -16.79 -29.50 -1.46
C GLY A 247 -16.67 -30.26 -2.78
N GLY A 248 -17.66 -30.15 -3.65
CA GLY A 248 -17.71 -30.84 -4.94
C GLY A 248 -16.66 -30.29 -5.92
N VAL A 249 -15.94 -31.20 -6.59
CA VAL A 249 -14.87 -30.85 -7.55
C VAL A 249 -15.40 -29.94 -8.67
N VAL A 250 -16.58 -30.27 -9.23
CA VAL A 250 -17.19 -29.49 -10.32
C VAL A 250 -17.57 -28.07 -9.86
N ALA A 251 -18.16 -27.94 -8.66
CA ALA A 251 -18.53 -26.63 -8.14
C ALA A 251 -17.29 -25.75 -7.86
N ARG A 252 -16.23 -26.36 -7.32
CA ARG A 252 -14.95 -25.68 -7.11
C ARG A 252 -14.34 -25.20 -8.42
N GLN A 253 -14.33 -26.03 -9.45
CA GLN A 253 -13.79 -25.67 -10.78
C GLN A 253 -14.53 -24.48 -11.37
N LYS A 254 -15.87 -24.45 -11.33
CA LYS A 254 -16.68 -23.30 -11.77
C LYS A 254 -16.37 -22.02 -11.00
N LEU A 255 -16.11 -22.10 -9.70
CA LEU A 255 -15.70 -20.96 -8.90
C LEU A 255 -14.31 -20.43 -9.33
N LEU A 256 -13.35 -21.32 -9.57
CA LEU A 256 -12.01 -20.96 -10.05
C LEU A 256 -12.08 -20.26 -11.41
N GLU A 257 -12.91 -20.76 -12.33
CA GLU A 257 -13.15 -20.12 -13.65
C GLU A 257 -13.77 -18.72 -13.48
N SER A 258 -14.82 -18.59 -12.67
CA SER A 258 -15.45 -17.28 -12.37
C SER A 258 -14.48 -16.28 -11.74
N ILE A 259 -13.59 -16.72 -10.85
CA ILE A 259 -12.57 -15.86 -10.25
C ILE A 259 -11.56 -15.43 -11.34
N SER A 260 -11.11 -16.35 -12.19
CA SER A 260 -10.18 -16.04 -13.28
C SER A 260 -10.74 -15.00 -14.26
N GLU A 261 -12.02 -15.12 -14.63
CA GLU A 261 -12.68 -14.10 -15.46
C GLU A 261 -12.74 -12.73 -14.79
N ARG A 262 -13.03 -12.69 -13.49
CA ARG A 262 -13.04 -11.42 -12.72
C ARG A 262 -11.67 -10.80 -12.67
N ARG A 263 -10.62 -11.60 -12.44
CA ARG A 263 -9.22 -11.14 -12.46
C ARG A 263 -8.87 -10.55 -13.83
N THR A 264 -9.19 -11.24 -14.93
CA THR A 264 -8.99 -10.74 -16.29
C THR A 264 -9.68 -9.38 -16.53
N LYS A 265 -10.92 -9.22 -16.06
CA LYS A 265 -11.64 -7.94 -16.16
C LYS A 265 -10.94 -6.81 -15.38
N LEU A 266 -10.41 -7.10 -14.20
CA LEU A 266 -9.64 -6.14 -13.40
C LEU A 266 -8.34 -5.76 -14.10
N GLN A 267 -7.59 -6.72 -14.63
CA GLN A 267 -6.33 -6.49 -15.33
C GLN A 267 -6.55 -5.63 -16.61
N ARG A 268 -7.64 -5.83 -17.34
CA ARG A 268 -8.02 -4.96 -18.47
C ARG A 268 -8.25 -3.50 -18.02
N LYS A 269 -8.88 -3.28 -16.87
CA LYS A 269 -9.05 -1.93 -16.30
C LYS A 269 -7.70 -1.32 -15.92
N VAL A 270 -6.81 -2.10 -15.29
CA VAL A 270 -5.44 -1.68 -14.99
C VAL A 270 -4.70 -1.25 -16.26
N PHE A 271 -4.77 -2.05 -17.31
CA PHE A 271 -4.13 -1.73 -18.59
C PHE A 271 -4.58 -0.37 -19.14
N ARG A 272 -5.90 -0.12 -19.14
CA ARG A 272 -6.46 1.15 -19.61
C ARG A 272 -5.95 2.35 -18.81
N GLU A 273 -5.97 2.27 -17.47
CA GLU A 273 -5.51 3.35 -16.61
C GLU A 273 -3.98 3.56 -16.71
N ALA A 274 -3.22 2.47 -16.79
CA ALA A 274 -1.76 2.52 -16.94
C ALA A 274 -1.34 3.10 -18.30
N LYS A 275 -1.99 2.71 -19.39
CA LYS A 275 -1.75 3.28 -20.72
C LYS A 275 -1.93 4.79 -20.73
N ALA A 276 -2.97 5.29 -20.05
CA ALA A 276 -3.24 6.71 -19.96
C ALA A 276 -2.25 7.44 -19.03
N LEU A 277 -1.92 6.84 -17.86
CA LEU A 277 -1.01 7.44 -16.88
C LEU A 277 0.43 7.50 -17.41
N TYR A 278 0.91 6.44 -18.05
CA TYR A 278 2.32 6.28 -18.44
C TYR A 278 2.60 6.65 -19.90
N LYS A 279 1.61 7.21 -20.63
CA LYS A 279 1.80 7.74 -21.98
C LYS A 279 2.88 8.83 -22.06
N PRO A 280 2.93 9.82 -21.14
CA PRO A 280 3.96 10.84 -21.17
C PRO A 280 5.35 10.27 -20.82
N LYS A 281 6.40 10.80 -21.47
CA LYS A 281 7.78 10.58 -21.00
C LYS A 281 7.97 11.19 -19.60
N PRO A 282 8.90 10.71 -18.76
CA PRO A 282 9.10 11.23 -17.41
C PRO A 282 9.27 12.73 -17.30
N GLN A 283 10.00 13.34 -18.23
CA GLN A 283 10.21 14.80 -18.26
C GLN A 283 8.89 15.55 -18.58
N THR A 284 8.09 15.04 -19.51
CA THR A 284 6.79 15.62 -19.86
C THR A 284 5.82 15.48 -18.69
N PHE A 285 5.80 14.32 -18.03
CA PHE A 285 5.01 14.10 -16.83
C PHE A 285 5.35 15.10 -15.73
N LEU A 286 6.63 15.33 -15.46
CA LEU A 286 7.07 16.32 -14.47
C LEU A 286 6.56 17.72 -14.80
N LYS A 287 6.68 18.16 -16.07
CA LYS A 287 6.17 19.48 -16.49
C LYS A 287 4.66 19.63 -16.30
N GLN A 288 3.90 18.54 -16.41
CA GLN A 288 2.44 18.56 -16.23
C GLN A 288 1.99 18.71 -14.77
N ILE A 289 2.81 18.27 -13.81
CA ILE A 289 2.46 18.26 -12.39
C ILE A 289 3.14 19.36 -11.57
N ILE A 290 4.21 19.99 -12.10
CA ILE A 290 4.87 21.13 -11.47
C ILE A 290 3.97 22.35 -11.60
N ARG A 291 3.88 23.13 -10.54
CA ARG A 291 3.13 24.39 -10.48
C ARG A 291 4.00 25.54 -10.91
#